data_e72a8154a31865ea63dee92eaca000c0
#
_entry.id   e72a8154a31865ea63dee92eaca000c0
#
_cell.length_a   1.000
_cell.length_b   1.000
_cell.length_c   1.000
_cell.angle_alpha   90.00
_cell.angle_beta   90.00
_cell.angle_gamma   90.00
#
_symmetry.space_group_name_H-M   'P 1'
#
loop_
_entity.id
_entity.type
_entity.pdbx_description
1 polymer ?
#
loop_
_entity_poly.entity_id
_entity_poly.type
_entity_poly.pdbx_seq_one_letter_code
_entity_poly.pdbx_strand_id
1 'polypeptide(L)'
;MEKIAILRWESGHVPQGLMQLEQLPGNSTNLASYPFPVKLVEVKGANTDTVILHPSQKLLEDMIQLAKELEKEGVRAITTSCGFNAIFQEALANAVDIPVFTSSLLQVPFAQALVGRDRAVGVITASASSLSEKHLRACGITDEMHPIVMGLENAPEWSKIF
;
A
#
# COMPACT_ATOMS: atom_id res chain seq x y z
N MET A 1 -15.38 -8.67 16.28
CA MET A 1 -15.28 -8.77 14.81
C MET A 1 -14.40 -7.62 14.33
N GLU A 2 -13.31 -7.93 13.72
CA GLU A 2 -12.40 -6.94 13.13
C GLU A 2 -13.10 -6.24 11.97
N LYS A 3 -12.99 -4.91 11.92
CA LYS A 3 -13.70 -4.12 10.92
C LYS A 3 -12.87 -3.87 9.67
N ILE A 4 -11.54 -3.81 9.81
CA ILE A 4 -10.60 -3.55 8.72
C ILE A 4 -9.49 -4.59 8.77
N ALA A 5 -9.12 -5.15 7.62
CA ALA A 5 -7.91 -5.96 7.49
C ALA A 5 -6.77 -5.13 6.89
N ILE A 6 -5.58 -5.30 7.43
CA ILE A 6 -4.34 -4.72 6.92
C ILE A 6 -3.44 -5.84 6.45
N LEU A 7 -3.24 -5.94 5.14
CA LEU A 7 -2.32 -6.91 4.55
C LEU A 7 -0.89 -6.42 4.72
N ARG A 8 -0.04 -7.24 5.33
CA ARG A 8 1.37 -6.94 5.57
C ARG A 8 2.29 -7.97 4.90
N TRP A 9 3.56 -7.62 4.79
CA TRP A 9 4.57 -8.54 4.29
C TRP A 9 4.76 -9.75 5.20
N GLU A 10 5.28 -10.81 4.62
CA GLU A 10 5.63 -12.04 5.35
C GLU A 10 6.67 -11.75 6.42
N SER A 11 6.46 -12.28 7.62
CA SER A 11 7.39 -12.15 8.75
C SER A 11 8.75 -12.74 8.38
N GLY A 12 9.83 -12.06 8.81
CA GLY A 12 11.21 -12.42 8.46
C GLY A 12 11.73 -11.79 7.18
N HIS A 13 10.88 -11.18 6.36
CA HIS A 13 11.28 -10.42 5.17
C HIS A 13 11.18 -8.90 5.36
N VAL A 14 10.75 -8.45 6.55
CA VAL A 14 10.67 -7.02 6.89
C VAL A 14 12.03 -6.57 7.42
N PRO A 15 12.65 -5.53 6.85
CA PRO A 15 13.89 -4.97 7.37
C PRO A 15 13.80 -4.57 8.84
N GLN A 16 14.88 -4.77 9.60
CA GLN A 16 14.89 -4.51 11.04
C GLN A 16 14.51 -3.08 11.41
N GLY A 17 14.95 -2.11 10.61
CA GLY A 17 14.58 -0.70 10.82
C GLY A 17 13.07 -0.46 10.70
N LEU A 18 12.40 -1.08 9.73
CA LEU A 18 10.94 -1.01 9.60
C LEU A 18 10.22 -1.70 10.77
N MET A 19 10.74 -2.83 11.25
CA MET A 19 10.21 -3.52 12.44
C MET A 19 10.26 -2.64 13.69
N GLN A 20 11.30 -1.82 13.85
CA GLN A 20 11.39 -0.85 14.94
C GLN A 20 10.32 0.23 14.80
N LEU A 21 10.06 0.72 13.60
CA LEU A 21 9.00 1.71 13.33
C LEU A 21 7.60 1.16 13.62
N GLU A 22 7.37 -0.14 13.44
CA GLU A 22 6.09 -0.79 13.78
C GLU A 22 5.74 -0.70 15.27
N GLN A 23 6.70 -0.46 16.15
CA GLN A 23 6.46 -0.28 17.58
C GLN A 23 5.92 1.12 17.93
N LEU A 24 6.00 2.08 17.01
CA LEU A 24 5.63 3.45 17.28
C LEU A 24 4.10 3.64 17.13
N PRO A 25 3.48 4.41 18.04
CA PRO A 25 2.09 4.85 17.86
C PRO A 25 1.94 5.65 16.55
N GLY A 26 0.85 5.39 15.82
CA GLY A 26 0.58 6.01 14.52
C GLY A 26 1.11 5.21 13.32
N ASN A 27 1.96 4.21 13.52
CA ASN A 27 2.33 3.27 12.45
C ASN A 27 1.12 2.42 12.05
N SER A 28 0.95 2.19 10.74
CA SER A 28 -0.21 1.47 10.19
C SER A 28 -0.29 0.00 10.58
N THR A 29 0.83 -0.64 10.94
CA THR A 29 0.87 -2.02 11.41
C THR A 29 0.85 -2.14 12.93
N ASN A 30 0.85 -1.03 13.67
CA ASN A 30 0.69 -1.02 15.11
C ASN A 30 -0.80 -0.99 15.48
N LEU A 31 -1.30 -2.05 16.09
CA LEU A 31 -2.71 -2.14 16.50
C LEU A 31 -3.15 -1.03 17.45
N ALA A 32 -2.24 -0.51 18.29
CA ALA A 32 -2.51 0.60 19.19
C ALA A 32 -2.76 1.94 18.47
N SER A 33 -2.50 2.02 17.16
CA SER A 33 -2.77 3.20 16.35
C SER A 33 -4.27 3.39 16.05
N TYR A 34 -5.10 2.40 16.33
CA TYR A 34 -6.52 2.39 15.93
C TYR A 34 -7.45 2.39 17.14
N PRO A 35 -8.50 3.25 17.16
CA PRO A 35 -9.52 3.24 18.21
C PRO A 35 -10.60 2.15 18.01
N PHE A 36 -10.42 1.28 17.00
CA PHE A 36 -11.33 0.20 16.64
C PHE A 36 -10.54 -1.07 16.28
N PRO A 37 -11.15 -2.24 16.33
CA PRO A 37 -10.47 -3.50 15.98
C PRO A 37 -10.01 -3.52 14.52
N VAL A 38 -8.75 -3.86 14.30
CA VAL A 38 -8.15 -4.16 13.01
C VAL A 38 -7.49 -5.54 13.04
N LYS A 39 -7.45 -6.19 11.89
CA LYS A 39 -6.81 -7.49 11.69
C LYS A 39 -5.55 -7.32 10.85
N LEU A 40 -4.38 -7.59 11.43
CA LEU A 40 -3.15 -7.71 10.66
C LEU A 40 -3.10 -9.09 10.02
N VAL A 41 -2.92 -9.12 8.72
CA VAL A 41 -2.90 -10.36 7.95
C VAL A 41 -1.62 -10.44 7.14
N GLU A 42 -0.82 -11.44 7.43
CA GLU A 42 0.41 -11.70 6.71
C GLU A 42 0.12 -12.30 5.34
N VAL A 43 0.72 -11.72 4.30
CA VAL A 43 0.63 -12.24 2.94
C VAL A 43 1.88 -13.06 2.67
N LYS A 44 1.70 -14.37 2.55
CA LYS A 44 2.81 -15.30 2.30
C LYS A 44 3.49 -14.96 0.96
N GLY A 45 4.81 -14.90 0.96
CA GLY A 45 5.61 -14.55 -0.21
C GLY A 45 5.69 -13.04 -0.50
N ALA A 46 4.99 -12.17 0.27
CA ALA A 46 5.11 -10.73 0.09
C ALA A 46 6.39 -10.20 0.74
N ASN A 47 7.24 -9.58 -0.08
CA ASN A 47 8.53 -9.01 0.32
C ASN A 47 8.97 -7.93 -0.69
N THR A 48 10.16 -7.36 -0.51
CA THR A 48 10.71 -6.33 -1.40
C THR A 48 10.75 -6.78 -2.87
N ASP A 49 11.17 -8.01 -3.12
CA ASP A 49 11.29 -8.53 -4.49
C ASP A 49 9.93 -8.65 -5.17
N THR A 50 8.98 -9.34 -4.53
CA THR A 50 7.70 -9.71 -5.12
C THR A 50 6.66 -8.59 -5.14
N VAL A 51 6.88 -7.51 -4.37
CA VAL A 51 5.97 -6.35 -4.30
C VAL A 51 6.55 -5.13 -5.00
N ILE A 52 7.86 -4.87 -4.84
CA ILE A 52 8.49 -3.62 -5.31
C ILE A 52 9.29 -3.82 -6.59
N LEU A 53 10.23 -4.76 -6.58
CA LEU A 53 11.19 -4.93 -7.69
C LEU A 53 10.59 -5.69 -8.87
N HIS A 54 9.90 -6.78 -8.59
CA HIS A 54 9.31 -7.67 -9.59
C HIS A 54 7.88 -8.06 -9.18
N PRO A 55 6.89 -7.15 -9.26
CA PRO A 55 5.52 -7.44 -8.84
C PRO A 55 5.02 -8.76 -9.41
N SER A 56 4.70 -9.69 -8.50
CA SER A 56 4.44 -11.09 -8.82
C SER A 56 2.96 -11.34 -9.11
N GLN A 57 2.66 -11.93 -10.27
CA GLN A 57 1.30 -12.38 -10.61
C GLN A 57 0.79 -13.44 -9.63
N LYS A 58 1.66 -14.35 -9.19
CA LYS A 58 1.31 -15.36 -8.20
C LYS A 58 0.93 -14.72 -6.86
N LEU A 59 1.67 -13.69 -6.44
CA LEU A 59 1.34 -12.95 -5.22
C LEU A 59 -0.03 -12.27 -5.33
N LEU A 60 -0.35 -11.66 -6.48
CA LEU A 60 -1.66 -11.06 -6.72
C LEU A 60 -2.78 -12.10 -6.58
N GLU A 61 -2.62 -13.29 -7.18
CA GLU A 61 -3.61 -14.37 -7.08
C GLU A 61 -3.84 -14.80 -5.63
N ASP A 62 -2.76 -14.95 -4.85
CA ASP A 62 -2.84 -15.29 -3.43
C ASP A 62 -3.52 -14.17 -2.62
N MET A 63 -3.20 -12.89 -2.92
CA MET A 63 -3.86 -11.73 -2.31
C MET A 63 -5.35 -11.65 -2.64
N ILE A 64 -5.76 -11.97 -3.87
CA ILE A 64 -7.17 -12.02 -4.28
C ILE A 64 -7.91 -13.10 -3.49
N GLN A 65 -7.32 -14.29 -3.38
CA GLN A 65 -7.93 -15.38 -2.62
C GLN A 65 -8.09 -15.00 -1.15
N LEU A 66 -7.06 -14.41 -0.55
CA LEU A 66 -7.06 -13.93 0.83
C LEU A 66 -8.13 -12.83 1.03
N ALA A 67 -8.26 -11.89 0.09
CA ALA A 67 -9.26 -10.83 0.15
C ALA A 67 -10.69 -11.39 0.19
N LYS A 68 -10.99 -12.40 -0.65
CA LYS A 68 -12.28 -13.10 -0.66
C LYS A 68 -12.57 -13.87 0.65
N GLU A 69 -11.54 -14.43 1.27
CA GLU A 69 -11.67 -15.10 2.56
C GLU A 69 -11.98 -14.10 3.67
N LEU A 70 -11.26 -12.97 3.71
CA LEU A 70 -11.50 -11.89 4.66
C LEU A 70 -12.90 -11.27 4.52
N GLU A 71 -13.37 -11.10 3.30
CA GLU A 71 -14.74 -10.64 3.06
C GLU A 71 -15.78 -11.62 3.64
N LYS A 72 -15.61 -12.93 3.40
CA LYS A 72 -16.49 -13.97 3.98
C LYS A 72 -16.42 -14.00 5.52
N GLU A 73 -15.29 -13.68 6.13
CA GLU A 73 -15.13 -13.52 7.57
C GLU A 73 -15.87 -12.29 8.12
N GLY A 74 -16.36 -11.40 7.25
CA GLY A 74 -17.10 -10.21 7.62
C GLY A 74 -16.24 -8.97 7.84
N VAL A 75 -15.02 -8.94 7.30
CA VAL A 75 -14.19 -7.72 7.20
C VAL A 75 -14.93 -6.69 6.32
N ARG A 76 -14.85 -5.43 6.70
CA ARG A 76 -15.60 -4.33 6.06
C ARG A 76 -14.77 -3.50 5.08
N ALA A 77 -13.45 -3.61 5.15
CA ALA A 77 -12.52 -2.98 4.22
C ALA A 77 -11.15 -3.65 4.32
N ILE A 78 -10.37 -3.57 3.26
CA ILE A 78 -9.00 -4.09 3.18
C ILE A 78 -8.06 -2.94 2.84
N THR A 79 -6.93 -2.85 3.54
CA THR A 79 -5.80 -1.99 3.18
C THR A 79 -4.50 -2.77 3.21
N THR A 80 -3.39 -2.16 2.80
CA THR A 80 -2.07 -2.78 2.82
C THR A 80 -1.06 -1.90 3.56
N SER A 81 -0.02 -2.50 4.13
CA SER A 81 1.06 -1.77 4.79
C SER A 81 2.12 -1.22 3.83
N CYS A 82 2.11 -1.63 2.56
CA CYS A 82 3.07 -1.20 1.55
C CYS A 82 2.38 -0.51 0.38
N GLY A 83 2.70 0.77 0.14
CA GLY A 83 2.11 1.57 -0.92
C GLY A 83 2.40 1.07 -2.35
N PHE A 84 3.42 0.23 -2.57
CA PHE A 84 3.69 -0.39 -3.87
C PHE A 84 2.66 -1.46 -4.27
N ASN A 85 1.83 -1.92 -3.34
CA ASN A 85 0.65 -2.72 -3.70
C ASN A 85 -0.37 -1.94 -4.54
N ALA A 86 -0.15 -0.65 -4.78
CA ALA A 86 -0.90 0.16 -5.75
C ALA A 86 -1.11 -0.54 -7.09
N ILE A 87 -0.08 -1.25 -7.58
CA ILE A 87 -0.14 -1.98 -8.86
C ILE A 87 -1.25 -3.04 -8.88
N PHE A 88 -1.67 -3.54 -7.73
CA PHE A 88 -2.70 -4.57 -7.56
C PHE A 88 -4.09 -3.98 -7.23
N GLN A 89 -4.20 -2.64 -7.10
CA GLN A 89 -5.41 -1.96 -6.64
C GLN A 89 -6.66 -2.37 -7.43
N GLU A 90 -6.61 -2.25 -8.73
CA GLU A 90 -7.77 -2.51 -9.59
C GLU A 90 -8.20 -3.99 -9.51
N ALA A 91 -7.24 -4.91 -9.58
CA ALA A 91 -7.52 -6.34 -9.54
C ALA A 91 -8.11 -6.78 -8.20
N LEU A 92 -7.59 -6.24 -7.08
CA LEU A 92 -8.11 -6.55 -5.75
C LEU A 92 -9.50 -5.94 -5.53
N ALA A 93 -9.71 -4.67 -5.94
CA ALA A 93 -11.00 -4.01 -5.80
C ALA A 93 -12.09 -4.68 -6.65
N ASN A 94 -11.75 -5.22 -7.82
CA ASN A 94 -12.69 -5.96 -8.65
C ASN A 94 -12.98 -7.40 -8.17
N ALA A 95 -12.22 -7.90 -7.23
CA ALA A 95 -12.34 -9.28 -6.74
C ALA A 95 -13.28 -9.45 -5.55
N VAL A 96 -13.65 -8.36 -4.85
CA VAL A 96 -14.48 -8.34 -3.63
C VAL A 96 -15.48 -7.18 -3.69
N ASP A 97 -16.56 -7.28 -2.91
CA ASP A 97 -17.60 -6.24 -2.83
C ASP A 97 -17.32 -5.20 -1.72
N ILE A 98 -16.27 -5.41 -0.92
CA ILE A 98 -15.85 -4.48 0.13
C ILE A 98 -14.77 -3.50 -0.38
N PRO A 99 -14.68 -2.28 0.18
CA PRO A 99 -13.63 -1.32 -0.20
C PRO A 99 -12.22 -1.87 -0.01
N VAL A 100 -11.37 -1.66 -1.02
CA VAL A 100 -9.95 -1.99 -1.00
C VAL A 100 -9.12 -0.72 -1.20
N PHE A 101 -8.14 -0.50 -0.35
CA PHE A 101 -7.30 0.68 -0.34
C PHE A 101 -5.82 0.27 -0.22
N THR A 102 -5.17 -0.01 -1.34
CA THR A 102 -3.81 -0.58 -1.34
C THR A 102 -2.70 0.43 -1.15
N SER A 103 -2.95 1.72 -1.40
CA SER A 103 -1.91 2.73 -1.41
C SER A 103 -2.45 4.13 -1.16
N SER A 104 -1.65 4.99 -0.51
CA SER A 104 -1.93 6.42 -0.41
C SER A 104 -1.97 7.14 -1.77
N LEU A 105 -1.47 6.52 -2.85
CA LEU A 105 -1.61 7.04 -4.21
C LEU A 105 -3.08 7.24 -4.62
N LEU A 106 -4.01 6.47 -4.06
CA LEU A 106 -5.46 6.68 -4.26
C LEU A 106 -5.95 8.06 -3.81
N GLN A 107 -5.18 8.76 -2.97
CA GLN A 107 -5.51 10.12 -2.54
C GLN A 107 -5.09 11.19 -3.55
N VAL A 108 -4.23 10.87 -4.52
CA VAL A 108 -3.73 11.86 -5.49
C VAL A 108 -4.85 12.51 -6.32
N PRO A 109 -5.79 11.76 -6.91
CA PRO A 109 -6.93 12.36 -7.63
C PRO A 109 -7.78 13.27 -6.74
N PHE A 110 -8.01 12.87 -5.49
CA PHE A 110 -8.73 13.67 -4.52
C PHE A 110 -7.96 14.95 -4.15
N ALA A 111 -6.67 14.84 -3.84
CA ALA A 111 -5.82 15.99 -3.55
C ALA A 111 -5.74 16.94 -4.73
N GLN A 112 -5.64 16.42 -5.97
CA GLN A 112 -5.65 17.23 -7.19
C GLN A 112 -6.95 18.04 -7.34
N ALA A 113 -8.09 17.41 -7.03
CA ALA A 113 -9.38 18.12 -7.06
C ALA A 113 -9.45 19.26 -6.02
N LEU A 114 -8.80 19.12 -4.86
CA LEU A 114 -8.75 20.16 -3.84
C LEU A 114 -7.87 21.36 -4.22
N VAL A 115 -6.73 21.10 -4.87
CA VAL A 115 -5.76 22.18 -5.18
C VAL A 115 -5.99 22.83 -6.54
N GLY A 116 -6.81 22.21 -7.39
CA GLY A 116 -7.09 22.70 -8.76
C GLY A 116 -6.02 22.23 -9.76
N ARG A 117 -6.30 22.47 -11.05
CA ARG A 117 -5.50 21.94 -12.17
C ARG A 117 -4.12 22.58 -12.33
N ASP A 118 -3.97 23.82 -11.85
CA ASP A 118 -2.75 24.61 -12.01
C ASP A 118 -1.68 24.30 -10.94
N ARG A 119 -1.95 23.34 -10.07
CA ARG A 119 -1.04 22.91 -9.00
C ARG A 119 -0.76 21.43 -9.10
N ALA A 120 0.47 21.05 -8.83
CA ALA A 120 0.87 19.63 -8.79
C ALA A 120 0.72 19.07 -7.38
N VAL A 121 0.34 17.78 -7.31
CA VAL A 121 0.37 16.99 -6.07
C VAL A 121 1.74 16.35 -5.92
N GLY A 122 2.38 16.55 -4.76
CA GLY A 122 3.64 15.88 -4.43
C GLY A 122 3.41 14.47 -3.91
N VAL A 123 4.19 13.51 -4.41
CA VAL A 123 4.24 12.12 -3.95
C VAL A 123 5.63 11.83 -3.41
N ILE A 124 5.74 11.49 -2.12
CA ILE A 124 6.98 11.01 -1.52
C ILE A 124 6.88 9.49 -1.44
N THR A 125 7.88 8.79 -1.99
CA THR A 125 7.91 7.33 -2.05
C THR A 125 9.27 6.78 -1.61
N ALA A 126 9.30 5.53 -1.19
CA ALA A 126 10.53 4.82 -0.82
C ALA A 126 11.53 4.76 -1.98
N SER A 127 11.04 4.55 -3.20
CA SER A 127 11.84 4.49 -4.43
C SER A 127 11.03 5.06 -5.59
N ALA A 128 11.49 6.17 -6.17
CA ALA A 128 10.88 6.74 -7.36
C ALA A 128 11.11 5.85 -8.59
N SER A 129 12.27 5.21 -8.68
CA SER A 129 12.62 4.33 -9.81
C SER A 129 11.76 3.06 -9.87
N SER A 130 11.26 2.59 -8.71
CA SER A 130 10.36 1.43 -8.63
C SER A 130 8.87 1.79 -8.81
N LEU A 131 8.54 3.08 -8.73
CA LEU A 131 7.16 3.56 -8.89
C LEU A 131 6.86 3.79 -10.38
N SER A 132 6.26 2.80 -11.01
CA SER A 132 5.95 2.84 -12.44
C SER A 132 4.60 3.50 -12.73
N GLU A 133 4.37 3.87 -14.02
CA GLU A 133 3.06 4.34 -14.49
C GLU A 133 1.92 3.35 -14.19
N LYS A 134 2.19 2.04 -14.14
CA LYS A 134 1.17 1.05 -13.80
C LYS A 134 0.63 1.26 -12.38
N HIS A 135 1.48 1.62 -11.42
CA HIS A 135 1.06 1.97 -10.06
C HIS A 135 0.16 3.20 -10.06
N LEU A 136 0.56 4.24 -10.80
CA LEU A 136 -0.20 5.48 -10.88
C LEU A 136 -1.57 5.25 -11.51
N ARG A 137 -1.61 4.59 -12.65
CA ARG A 137 -2.86 4.31 -13.39
C ARG A 137 -3.81 3.43 -12.60
N ALA A 138 -3.30 2.41 -11.90
CA ALA A 138 -4.13 1.54 -11.05
C ALA A 138 -4.80 2.30 -9.89
N CYS A 139 -4.26 3.46 -9.51
CA CYS A 139 -4.84 4.36 -8.51
C CYS A 139 -5.63 5.53 -9.11
N GLY A 140 -5.96 5.49 -10.41
CA GLY A 140 -6.75 6.52 -11.09
C GLY A 140 -5.99 7.82 -11.37
N ILE A 141 -4.65 7.81 -11.28
CA ILE A 141 -3.82 8.97 -11.61
C ILE A 141 -3.63 8.99 -13.13
N THR A 142 -4.11 10.05 -13.76
CA THR A 142 -4.00 10.25 -15.21
C THR A 142 -2.78 11.09 -15.58
N ASP A 143 -2.38 11.02 -16.83
CA ASP A 143 -1.24 11.80 -17.36
C ASP A 143 -1.44 13.32 -17.19
N GLU A 144 -2.71 13.78 -17.16
CA GLU A 144 -3.06 15.19 -16.97
C GLU A 144 -2.81 15.73 -15.55
N MET A 145 -2.68 14.83 -14.56
CA MET A 145 -2.47 15.23 -13.16
C MET A 145 -1.03 15.60 -12.86
N HIS A 146 -0.06 15.10 -13.63
CA HIS A 146 1.37 15.40 -13.53
C HIS A 146 1.90 15.43 -12.08
N PRO A 147 1.74 14.37 -11.27
CA PRO A 147 2.25 14.37 -9.90
C PRO A 147 3.77 14.52 -9.88
N ILE A 148 4.29 15.29 -8.93
CA ILE A 148 5.73 15.40 -8.70
C ILE A 148 6.15 14.27 -7.76
N VAL A 149 6.90 13.31 -8.28
CA VAL A 149 7.36 12.16 -7.49
C VAL A 149 8.77 12.41 -6.98
N MET A 150 8.96 12.25 -5.66
CA MET A 150 10.27 12.30 -4.99
C MET A 150 10.52 10.96 -4.29
N GLY A 151 11.61 10.29 -4.66
CA GLY A 151 12.09 9.08 -4.01
C GLY A 151 12.99 9.37 -2.83
N LEU A 152 12.97 8.48 -1.85
CA LEU A 152 13.83 8.55 -0.66
C LEU A 152 15.07 7.65 -0.77
N GLU A 153 15.25 6.93 -1.88
CA GLU A 153 16.33 5.97 -2.09
C GLU A 153 17.73 6.54 -1.86
N ASN A 154 17.90 7.86 -2.05
CA ASN A 154 19.17 8.56 -1.82
C ASN A 154 19.17 9.39 -0.52
N ALA A 155 18.12 9.31 0.29
CA ALA A 155 18.06 10.03 1.57
C ALA A 155 18.92 9.30 2.62
N PRO A 156 19.89 9.98 3.28
CA PRO A 156 20.86 9.33 4.16
C PRO A 156 20.23 8.55 5.33
N GLU A 157 19.14 9.06 5.87
CA GLU A 157 18.44 8.40 6.99
C GLU A 157 17.58 7.23 6.50
N TRP A 158 16.98 7.36 5.30
CA TRP A 158 16.16 6.30 4.72
C TRP A 158 16.99 5.06 4.36
N SER A 159 18.18 5.26 3.80
CA SER A 159 19.08 4.15 3.44
C SER A 159 19.56 3.31 4.62
N LYS A 160 19.42 3.79 5.85
CA LYS A 160 19.77 3.05 7.08
C LYS A 160 18.68 2.06 7.53
N ILE A 161 17.50 2.13 6.93
CA ILE A 161 16.36 1.26 7.28
C ILE A 161 16.53 -0.14 6.68
N PHE A 162 17.23 -0.25 5.56
CA PHE A 162 17.43 -1.48 4.77
C PHE A 162 18.79 -2.10 4.97
#